data_6503393dc46c30ef862e59e9cdde9e8c
#
_entry.id   6503393dc46c30ef862e59e9cdde9e8c
#
_cell.length_a   1.000
_cell.length_b   1.000
_cell.length_c   1.000
_cell.angle_alpha   90.00
_cell.angle_beta   90.00
_cell.angle_gamma   90.00
#
_symmetry.space_group_name_H-M   'P 1'
#
loop_
_entity.id
_entity.type
_entity.pdbx_description
1 polymer ?
#
loop_
_entity_poly.entity_id
_entity_poly.type
_entity_poly.pdbx_seq_one_letter_code
_entity_poly.pdbx_strand_id
1 'polypeptide(L)'
;MSAARGSAVKAVNVAIVGGGLMGREIAAAIQRWPALIDHPVRPRLTAVADINPAALGWFDAIDSVTTKVTDYRDLLGDDSIDVVYVAVRHDLHEQIYTDVIGAGKSLLAEKPFGIDAAAAAAIMAACSEHPESFVRCSSEMPFYPGAQWAFDHVRSGALGTIIEARSAFLHSSDLDVEKPVNWKRQNRYCGEAGVLNDLGMHTWHVPLRLGWAPERVYGVLQDVVTQRPGPDGTLVPCDTWDNAVLHSWSRHEGVRFPLTTETKRIASGEKNTWSFEAVGLDGGVRFSTKNPKRVEVFTVTPVAGIGTEQAWQQLDVGSRSVWPTVTGGIFETGFSDSILQMWAAFLAEREGLLGERFGTVRPEEAAFTHTVYDAALRSHATGTAVDL
;
A
#
# COMPACT_ATOMS: atom_id res chain seq x y z
N MET A 1 -36.46 9.28 17.57
CA MET A 1 -35.00 9.43 17.76
C MET A 1 -34.61 8.57 18.95
N SER A 2 -34.23 7.32 18.67
CA SER A 2 -33.74 6.38 19.69
C SER A 2 -32.24 6.60 19.80
N ALA A 3 -31.77 7.04 20.97
CA ALA A 3 -30.35 7.12 21.29
C ALA A 3 -29.80 5.70 21.32
N ALA A 4 -29.09 5.31 20.26
CA ALA A 4 -28.25 4.13 20.28
C ALA A 4 -27.24 4.33 21.43
N ARG A 5 -27.26 3.44 22.41
CA ARG A 5 -26.27 3.39 23.49
C ARG A 5 -24.91 3.24 22.80
N GLY A 6 -24.06 4.24 22.91
CA GLY A 6 -22.72 4.21 22.39
C GLY A 6 -21.98 3.01 23.03
N SER A 7 -21.55 2.05 22.20
CA SER A 7 -20.57 1.06 22.63
C SER A 7 -19.33 1.83 23.09
N ALA A 8 -18.77 1.45 24.23
CA ALA A 8 -17.55 2.09 24.73
C ALA A 8 -16.47 1.98 23.63
N VAL A 9 -15.83 3.11 23.31
CA VAL A 9 -14.74 3.15 22.33
C VAL A 9 -13.61 2.26 22.84
N LYS A 10 -13.20 1.25 22.05
CA LYS A 10 -12.14 0.32 22.43
C LYS A 10 -10.78 1.00 22.32
N ALA A 11 -10.04 1.06 23.41
CA ALA A 11 -8.65 1.51 23.40
C ALA A 11 -7.74 0.39 22.86
N VAL A 12 -6.76 0.75 22.03
CA VAL A 12 -5.76 -0.17 21.46
C VAL A 12 -4.39 0.46 21.61
N ASN A 13 -3.49 -0.20 22.33
CA ASN A 13 -2.11 0.23 22.49
C ASN A 13 -1.26 -0.22 21.29
N VAL A 14 -0.54 0.71 20.75
CA VAL A 14 0.26 0.54 19.52
C VAL A 14 1.73 0.72 19.86
N ALA A 15 2.57 -0.16 19.35
CA ALA A 15 4.01 0.00 19.26
C ALA A 15 4.46 0.22 17.82
N ILE A 16 5.53 0.98 17.62
CA ILE A 16 6.19 1.18 16.33
C ILE A 16 7.60 0.59 16.38
N VAL A 17 7.95 -0.24 15.40
CA VAL A 17 9.31 -0.71 15.13
C VAL A 17 9.83 -0.03 13.87
N GLY A 18 10.82 0.84 14.02
CA GLY A 18 11.34 1.72 12.98
C GLY A 18 10.85 3.17 13.12
N GLY A 19 11.64 4.03 13.77
CA GLY A 19 11.37 5.46 13.98
C GLY A 19 11.74 6.36 12.79
N GLY A 20 11.85 5.79 11.58
CA GLY A 20 12.10 6.49 10.33
C GLY A 20 10.89 7.28 9.83
N LEU A 21 10.90 7.62 8.51
CA LEU A 21 9.84 8.42 7.88
C LEU A 21 8.45 7.80 8.10
N MET A 22 8.25 6.52 7.74
CA MET A 22 6.93 5.89 7.84
C MET A 22 6.49 5.69 9.29
N GLY A 23 7.41 5.34 10.21
CA GLY A 23 7.08 5.27 11.64
C GLY A 23 6.56 6.60 12.19
N ARG A 24 7.15 7.72 11.76
CA ARG A 24 6.70 9.07 12.15
C ARG A 24 5.37 9.45 11.52
N GLU A 25 5.12 9.08 10.25
CA GLU A 25 3.83 9.30 9.57
C GLU A 25 2.71 8.53 10.26
N ILE A 26 2.93 7.27 10.66
CA ILE A 26 1.95 6.50 11.43
C ILE A 26 1.74 7.10 12.83
N ALA A 27 2.80 7.52 13.51
CA ALA A 27 2.68 8.20 14.79
C ALA A 27 1.85 9.49 14.67
N ALA A 28 2.09 10.29 13.62
CA ALA A 28 1.31 11.50 13.32
C ALA A 28 -0.16 11.17 13.01
N ALA A 29 -0.43 10.09 12.26
CA ALA A 29 -1.80 9.63 11.99
C ALA A 29 -2.54 9.27 13.28
N ILE A 30 -1.89 8.56 14.22
CA ILE A 30 -2.44 8.25 15.54
C ILE A 30 -2.78 9.53 16.32
N GLN A 31 -1.92 10.55 16.29
CA GLN A 31 -2.19 11.83 16.96
C GLN A 31 -3.35 12.61 16.31
N ARG A 32 -3.62 12.38 15.03
CA ARG A 32 -4.74 12.98 14.28
C ARG A 32 -6.04 12.17 14.40
N TRP A 33 -6.08 11.10 15.19
CA TRP A 33 -7.27 10.25 15.34
C TRP A 33 -8.56 10.98 15.69
N PRO A 34 -8.52 12.05 16.52
CA PRO A 34 -9.72 12.87 16.79
C PRO A 34 -10.36 13.52 15.57
N ALA A 35 -9.68 13.54 14.40
CA ALA A 35 -10.26 13.98 13.15
C ALA A 35 -11.30 12.98 12.58
N LEU A 36 -11.30 11.73 13.01
CA LEU A 36 -12.29 10.73 12.59
C LEU A 36 -13.58 10.85 13.40
N ILE A 37 -14.73 10.77 12.73
CA ILE A 37 -16.03 10.81 13.38
C ILE A 37 -16.46 9.40 13.78
N ASP A 38 -16.80 9.21 15.05
CA ASP A 38 -17.40 7.99 15.59
C ASP A 38 -16.64 6.71 15.24
N HIS A 39 -15.29 6.76 15.20
CA HIS A 39 -14.50 5.56 15.01
C HIS A 39 -14.59 4.68 16.27
N PRO A 40 -14.94 3.37 16.15
CA PRO A 40 -15.18 2.50 17.29
C PRO A 40 -13.92 2.13 18.08
N VAL A 41 -12.73 2.40 17.52
CA VAL A 41 -11.42 2.11 18.12
C VAL A 41 -10.64 3.40 18.32
N ARG A 42 -9.91 3.50 19.42
CA ARG A 42 -8.98 4.61 19.68
C ARG A 42 -7.56 4.06 19.89
N PRO A 43 -6.64 4.22 18.93
CA PRO A 43 -5.26 3.85 19.11
C PRO A 43 -4.56 4.80 20.09
N ARG A 44 -3.59 4.26 20.83
CA ARG A 44 -2.68 4.99 21.67
C ARG A 44 -1.26 4.50 21.38
N LEU A 45 -0.40 5.37 20.87
CA LEU A 45 1.02 5.04 20.70
C LEU A 45 1.69 5.02 22.06
N THR A 46 2.15 3.86 22.53
CA THR A 46 2.74 3.67 23.85
C THR A 46 4.21 3.35 23.81
N ALA A 47 4.69 2.77 22.71
CA ALA A 47 6.06 2.29 22.62
C ALA A 47 6.67 2.48 21.23
N VAL A 48 7.98 2.69 21.17
CA VAL A 48 8.75 2.78 19.93
C VAL A 48 10.09 2.07 20.09
N ALA A 49 10.47 1.29 19.06
CA ALA A 49 11.78 0.69 18.94
C ALA A 49 12.52 1.20 17.69
N ASP A 50 13.79 1.57 17.82
CA ASP A 50 14.68 1.85 16.70
C ASP A 50 16.13 1.59 17.10
N ILE A 51 16.89 0.87 16.27
CA ILE A 51 18.31 0.58 16.51
C ILE A 51 19.17 1.85 16.58
N ASN A 52 18.70 2.97 16.03
CA ASN A 52 19.32 4.28 16.11
C ASN A 52 18.66 5.09 17.25
N PRO A 53 19.33 5.27 18.41
CA PRO A 53 18.78 6.02 19.53
C PRO A 53 18.39 7.47 19.17
N ALA A 54 19.06 8.07 18.18
CA ALA A 54 18.74 9.43 17.74
C ALA A 54 17.36 9.53 17.07
N ALA A 55 16.86 8.45 16.49
CA ALA A 55 15.51 8.41 15.90
C ALA A 55 14.42 8.44 16.96
N LEU A 56 14.70 7.94 18.17
CA LEU A 56 13.74 7.85 19.27
C LEU A 56 13.39 9.22 19.87
N GLY A 57 14.31 10.21 19.83
CA GLY A 57 14.10 11.55 20.36
C GLY A 57 12.94 12.32 19.70
N TRP A 58 12.61 12.00 18.43
CA TRP A 58 11.47 12.61 17.77
C TRP A 58 10.14 12.31 18.47
N PHE A 59 10.04 11.16 19.11
CA PHE A 59 8.83 10.69 19.79
C PHE A 59 8.65 11.30 21.19
N ASP A 60 9.60 12.11 21.69
CA ASP A 60 9.48 12.83 22.97
C ASP A 60 8.32 13.84 22.97
N ALA A 61 7.90 14.30 21.78
CA ALA A 61 6.77 15.20 21.60
C ALA A 61 5.39 14.51 21.75
N ILE A 62 5.36 13.19 21.96
CA ILE A 62 4.12 12.40 22.08
C ILE A 62 3.99 11.88 23.50
N ASP A 63 3.21 12.54 24.34
CA ASP A 63 3.05 12.25 25.77
C ASP A 63 2.67 10.79 26.08
N SER A 64 2.00 10.11 25.14
CA SER A 64 1.57 8.73 25.33
C SER A 64 2.71 7.71 25.14
N VAL A 65 3.84 8.09 24.54
CA VAL A 65 5.01 7.22 24.36
C VAL A 65 5.80 7.16 25.66
N THR A 66 5.63 6.08 26.39
CA THR A 66 6.29 5.85 27.68
C THR A 66 7.49 4.91 27.57
N THR A 67 7.55 4.11 26.51
CA THR A 67 8.60 3.11 26.28
C THR A 67 9.35 3.40 24.99
N LYS A 68 10.67 3.56 25.08
CA LYS A 68 11.58 3.75 23.93
C LYS A 68 12.77 2.83 24.11
N VAL A 69 12.97 1.91 23.16
CA VAL A 69 13.98 0.86 23.22
C VAL A 69 14.79 0.77 21.93
N THR A 70 15.97 0.20 21.99
CA THR A 70 16.81 -0.04 20.82
C THR A 70 16.69 -1.45 20.26
N ASP A 71 16.15 -2.39 21.01
CA ASP A 71 15.80 -3.74 20.56
C ASP A 71 14.28 -3.90 20.60
N TYR A 72 13.67 -4.19 19.45
CA TYR A 72 12.22 -4.39 19.34
C TYR A 72 11.72 -5.58 20.16
N ARG A 73 12.58 -6.56 20.44
CA ARG A 73 12.23 -7.75 21.23
C ARG A 73 11.80 -7.39 22.64
N ASP A 74 12.31 -6.28 23.17
CA ASP A 74 11.91 -5.77 24.48
C ASP A 74 10.42 -5.36 24.53
N LEU A 75 9.80 -5.12 23.36
CA LEU A 75 8.37 -4.78 23.25
C LEU A 75 7.47 -6.02 23.14
N LEU A 76 7.99 -7.15 22.68
CA LEU A 76 7.17 -8.33 22.38
C LEU A 76 6.63 -9.01 23.63
N GLY A 77 7.35 -8.91 24.76
CA GLY A 77 6.94 -9.42 26.06
C GLY A 77 5.97 -8.52 26.83
N ASP A 78 5.63 -7.35 26.33
CA ASP A 78 4.69 -6.44 26.99
C ASP A 78 3.25 -6.76 26.58
N ASP A 79 2.50 -7.41 27.49
CA ASP A 79 1.10 -7.80 27.27
C ASP A 79 0.16 -6.60 27.09
N SER A 80 0.59 -5.39 27.44
CA SER A 80 -0.22 -4.18 27.21
C SER A 80 -0.21 -3.70 25.77
N ILE A 81 0.72 -4.17 24.91
CA ILE A 81 0.79 -3.83 23.50
C ILE A 81 -0.12 -4.75 22.69
N ASP A 82 -1.10 -4.18 22.03
CA ASP A 82 -2.09 -4.89 21.18
C ASP A 82 -1.63 -5.04 19.74
N VAL A 83 -1.00 -4.00 19.20
CA VAL A 83 -0.66 -3.87 17.77
C VAL A 83 0.77 -3.40 17.63
N VAL A 84 1.50 -4.00 16.72
CA VAL A 84 2.83 -3.54 16.29
C VAL A 84 2.76 -3.10 14.82
N TYR A 85 3.23 -1.89 14.56
CA TYR A 85 3.53 -1.43 13.21
C TYR A 85 5.02 -1.53 12.96
N VAL A 86 5.41 -2.13 11.83
CA VAL A 86 6.82 -2.37 11.52
C VAL A 86 7.22 -1.70 10.22
N ALA A 87 8.16 -0.75 10.29
CA ALA A 87 8.65 0.07 9.18
C ALA A 87 10.18 0.10 9.14
N VAL A 88 10.76 -1.01 8.72
CA VAL A 88 12.22 -1.23 8.64
C VAL A 88 12.65 -1.53 7.21
N ARG A 89 13.94 -1.85 6.98
CA ARG A 89 14.40 -2.32 5.67
C ARG A 89 13.82 -3.70 5.35
N HIS A 90 13.69 -4.01 4.06
CA HIS A 90 13.05 -5.23 3.58
C HIS A 90 13.76 -6.53 4.02
N ASP A 91 15.08 -6.49 4.15
CA ASP A 91 15.89 -7.64 4.62
C ASP A 91 15.61 -8.05 6.08
N LEU A 92 14.93 -7.20 6.85
CA LEU A 92 14.57 -7.44 8.24
C LEU A 92 13.10 -7.87 8.41
N HIS A 93 12.29 -7.83 7.36
CA HIS A 93 10.86 -8.05 7.43
C HIS A 93 10.52 -9.46 7.90
N GLU A 94 11.14 -10.49 7.33
CA GLU A 94 10.89 -11.89 7.72
C GLU A 94 11.05 -12.08 9.22
N GLN A 95 12.23 -11.77 9.75
CA GLN A 95 12.54 -11.98 11.15
C GLN A 95 11.61 -11.20 12.09
N ILE A 96 11.43 -9.90 11.82
CA ILE A 96 10.65 -9.05 12.73
C ILE A 96 9.16 -9.39 12.65
N TYR A 97 8.64 -9.68 11.45
CA TYR A 97 7.23 -10.03 11.30
C TYR A 97 6.91 -11.36 11.95
N THR A 98 7.75 -12.38 11.75
CA THR A 98 7.55 -13.70 12.39
C THR A 98 7.66 -13.61 13.91
N ASP A 99 8.60 -12.80 14.45
CA ASP A 99 8.72 -12.59 15.89
C ASP A 99 7.48 -11.88 16.48
N VAL A 100 6.94 -10.85 15.80
CA VAL A 100 5.73 -10.14 16.23
C VAL A 100 4.51 -11.05 16.20
N ILE A 101 4.37 -11.83 15.12
CA ILE A 101 3.28 -12.80 14.95
C ILE A 101 3.38 -13.89 16.02
N GLY A 102 4.58 -14.47 16.23
CA GLY A 102 4.84 -15.49 17.23
C GLY A 102 4.61 -15.02 18.68
N ALA A 103 4.72 -13.70 18.93
CA ALA A 103 4.34 -13.10 20.21
C ALA A 103 2.83 -12.86 20.37
N GLY A 104 1.98 -13.30 19.44
CA GLY A 104 0.53 -13.13 19.47
C GLY A 104 0.05 -11.69 19.26
N LYS A 105 0.92 -10.77 18.79
CA LYS A 105 0.56 -9.38 18.55
C LYS A 105 -0.08 -9.21 17.18
N SER A 106 -1.05 -8.30 17.05
CA SER A 106 -1.52 -7.88 15.73
C SER A 106 -0.44 -7.09 15.01
N LEU A 107 -0.30 -7.29 13.69
CA LEU A 107 0.73 -6.68 12.88
C LEU A 107 0.13 -5.87 11.71
N LEU A 108 0.47 -4.59 11.63
CA LEU A 108 0.44 -3.87 10.36
C LEU A 108 1.86 -3.84 9.80
N ALA A 109 2.13 -4.69 8.84
CA ALA A 109 3.42 -4.86 8.18
C ALA A 109 3.63 -3.78 7.11
N GLU A 110 4.80 -3.19 7.01
CA GLU A 110 5.16 -2.42 5.82
C GLU A 110 5.40 -3.34 4.61
N LYS A 111 5.18 -2.76 3.45
CA LYS A 111 5.48 -3.46 2.19
C LYS A 111 7.01 -3.41 1.89
N PRO A 112 7.52 -4.41 1.15
CA PRO A 112 6.89 -5.65 0.71
C PRO A 112 6.68 -6.64 1.87
N PHE A 113 5.89 -7.68 1.66
CA PHE A 113 5.64 -8.71 2.67
C PHE A 113 6.78 -9.75 2.69
N GLY A 114 7.93 -9.35 3.24
CA GLY A 114 9.21 -10.03 3.10
C GLY A 114 10.07 -9.44 1.98
N ILE A 115 11.33 -9.81 1.89
CA ILE A 115 12.26 -9.33 0.85
C ILE A 115 12.07 -10.08 -0.49
N ASP A 116 11.57 -11.31 -0.42
CA ASP A 116 11.36 -12.22 -1.56
C ASP A 116 10.25 -13.23 -1.27
N ALA A 117 10.00 -14.15 -2.19
CA ALA A 117 8.96 -15.17 -2.05
C ALA A 117 9.25 -16.15 -0.91
N ALA A 118 10.51 -16.45 -0.60
CA ALA A 118 10.86 -17.34 0.50
C ALA A 118 10.54 -16.71 1.85
N ALA A 119 10.91 -15.44 2.03
CA ALA A 119 10.55 -14.66 3.21
C ALA A 119 9.03 -14.51 3.36
N ALA A 120 8.31 -14.24 2.25
CA ALA A 120 6.84 -14.17 2.27
C ALA A 120 6.21 -15.51 2.69
N ALA A 121 6.74 -16.63 2.21
CA ALA A 121 6.27 -17.97 2.60
C ALA A 121 6.51 -18.25 4.09
N ALA A 122 7.66 -17.86 4.66
CA ALA A 122 7.94 -17.99 6.08
C ALA A 122 6.97 -17.15 6.94
N ILE A 123 6.68 -15.92 6.52
CA ILE A 123 5.71 -15.05 7.20
C ILE A 123 4.30 -15.66 7.12
N MET A 124 3.89 -16.20 5.96
CA MET A 124 2.61 -16.90 5.80
C MET A 124 2.50 -18.14 6.69
N ALA A 125 3.60 -18.90 6.86
CA ALA A 125 3.64 -20.02 7.79
C ALA A 125 3.39 -19.56 9.23
N ALA A 126 4.06 -18.48 9.67
CA ALA A 126 3.85 -17.89 10.98
C ALA A 126 2.39 -17.41 11.17
N CYS A 127 1.77 -16.79 10.16
CA CYS A 127 0.36 -16.42 10.19
C CYS A 127 -0.56 -17.64 10.38
N SER A 128 -0.20 -18.77 9.78
CA SER A 128 -0.98 -20.03 9.89
C SER A 128 -0.81 -20.70 11.24
N GLU A 129 0.38 -20.61 11.84
CA GLU A 129 0.70 -21.16 13.17
C GLU A 129 0.11 -20.32 14.31
N HIS A 130 -0.09 -19.01 14.07
CA HIS A 130 -0.59 -18.02 15.04
C HIS A 130 -1.86 -17.31 14.53
N PRO A 131 -2.99 -18.03 14.35
CA PRO A 131 -4.23 -17.45 13.80
C PRO A 131 -4.88 -16.37 14.68
N GLU A 132 -4.47 -16.27 15.95
CA GLU A 132 -4.87 -15.20 16.87
C GLU A 132 -4.25 -13.84 16.52
N SER A 133 -3.12 -13.84 15.81
CA SER A 133 -2.45 -12.62 15.35
C SER A 133 -3.14 -12.07 14.10
N PHE A 134 -3.73 -10.88 14.23
CA PHE A 134 -4.35 -10.21 13.08
C PHE A 134 -3.27 -9.49 12.27
N VAL A 135 -3.00 -9.99 11.05
CA VAL A 135 -1.91 -9.50 10.19
C VAL A 135 -2.47 -8.84 8.93
N ARG A 136 -1.95 -7.66 8.58
CA ARG A 136 -2.20 -6.96 7.31
C ARG A 136 -0.92 -6.29 6.82
N CYS A 137 -0.88 -5.99 5.51
CA CYS A 137 0.21 -5.23 4.91
C CYS A 137 -0.27 -3.82 4.52
N SER A 138 0.58 -2.83 4.65
CA SER A 138 0.26 -1.43 4.36
C SER A 138 0.20 -1.16 2.85
N SER A 139 -0.75 -0.36 2.44
CA SER A 139 -0.83 0.25 1.11
C SER A 139 -1.82 1.42 1.17
N GLU A 140 -1.33 2.61 1.40
CA GLU A 140 -2.13 3.79 1.68
C GLU A 140 -2.75 4.45 0.43
N MET A 141 -2.18 4.23 -0.76
CA MET A 141 -2.62 4.91 -1.99
C MET A 141 -4.09 4.68 -2.36
N PRO A 142 -4.66 3.47 -2.22
CA PRO A 142 -6.07 3.25 -2.49
C PRO A 142 -7.03 3.96 -1.53
N PHE A 143 -6.52 4.54 -0.43
CA PHE A 143 -7.35 5.24 0.57
C PHE A 143 -7.60 6.72 0.24
N TYR A 144 -7.13 7.21 -0.90
CA TYR A 144 -7.56 8.51 -1.42
C TYR A 144 -9.03 8.48 -1.84
N PRO A 145 -9.78 9.59 -1.67
CA PRO A 145 -11.22 9.66 -1.98
C PRO A 145 -11.58 9.21 -3.40
N GLY A 146 -10.84 9.71 -4.39
CA GLY A 146 -11.07 9.34 -5.77
C GLY A 146 -10.73 7.87 -6.06
N ALA A 147 -9.72 7.30 -5.38
CA ALA A 147 -9.41 5.87 -5.48
C ALA A 147 -10.57 5.01 -4.92
N GLN A 148 -11.13 5.39 -3.77
CA GLN A 148 -12.27 4.71 -3.17
C GLN A 148 -13.49 4.76 -4.09
N TRP A 149 -13.75 5.93 -4.68
CA TRP A 149 -14.84 6.08 -5.63
C TRP A 149 -14.63 5.21 -6.87
N ALA A 150 -13.41 5.19 -7.44
CA ALA A 150 -13.08 4.39 -8.61
C ALA A 150 -13.24 2.89 -8.33
N PHE A 151 -12.77 2.41 -7.17
CA PHE A 151 -12.95 1.03 -6.74
C PHE A 151 -14.43 0.65 -6.64
N ASP A 152 -15.25 1.46 -5.95
CA ASP A 152 -16.68 1.21 -5.79
C ASP A 152 -17.41 1.25 -7.14
N HIS A 153 -17.01 2.14 -8.05
CA HIS A 153 -17.61 2.24 -9.39
C HIS A 153 -17.33 0.99 -10.22
N VAL A 154 -16.10 0.46 -10.18
CA VAL A 154 -15.79 -0.83 -10.85
C VAL A 154 -16.60 -1.96 -10.20
N ARG A 155 -16.60 -2.04 -8.87
CA ARG A 155 -17.29 -3.10 -8.11
C ARG A 155 -18.80 -3.09 -8.32
N SER A 156 -19.40 -1.96 -8.65
CA SER A 156 -20.83 -1.84 -8.95
C SER A 156 -21.25 -2.49 -10.27
N GLY A 157 -20.30 -2.93 -11.11
CA GLY A 157 -20.55 -3.45 -12.45
C GLY A 157 -20.84 -2.39 -13.49
N ALA A 158 -20.69 -1.10 -13.18
CA ALA A 158 -21.01 0.02 -14.08
C ALA A 158 -20.16 0.06 -15.37
N LEU A 159 -19.05 -0.67 -15.41
CA LEU A 159 -18.21 -0.75 -16.60
C LEU A 159 -18.65 -1.84 -17.59
N GLY A 160 -19.53 -2.75 -17.18
CA GLY A 160 -19.85 -3.95 -17.93
C GLY A 160 -18.63 -4.88 -18.08
N THR A 161 -18.49 -5.55 -19.21
CA THR A 161 -17.35 -6.41 -19.50
C THR A 161 -16.06 -5.61 -19.56
N ILE A 162 -15.08 -5.92 -18.70
CA ILE A 162 -13.79 -5.23 -18.65
C ILE A 162 -12.98 -5.52 -19.92
N ILE A 163 -12.48 -4.46 -20.56
CA ILE A 163 -11.66 -4.52 -21.77
C ILE A 163 -10.18 -4.41 -21.42
N GLU A 164 -9.81 -3.49 -20.52
CA GLU A 164 -8.44 -3.28 -20.05
C GLU A 164 -8.42 -2.58 -18.68
N ALA A 165 -7.31 -2.75 -17.95
CA ALA A 165 -7.05 -1.98 -16.76
C ALA A 165 -5.57 -1.61 -16.66
N ARG A 166 -5.27 -0.53 -15.90
CA ARG A 166 -3.92 -0.05 -15.65
C ARG A 166 -3.81 0.41 -14.20
N SER A 167 -2.66 0.16 -13.59
CA SER A 167 -2.32 0.71 -12.28
C SER A 167 -0.85 1.11 -12.27
N ALA A 168 -0.53 2.28 -11.75
CA ALA A 168 0.84 2.78 -11.75
C ALA A 168 1.21 3.45 -10.44
N PHE A 169 2.47 3.32 -10.04
CA PHE A 169 3.06 4.10 -8.97
C PHE A 169 4.42 4.65 -9.40
N LEU A 170 4.49 5.96 -9.59
CA LEU A 170 5.54 6.65 -10.30
C LEU A 170 6.21 7.69 -9.39
N HIS A 171 7.52 7.55 -9.20
CA HIS A 171 8.36 8.46 -8.45
C HIS A 171 9.46 9.06 -9.32
N SER A 172 9.89 10.28 -8.97
CA SER A 172 11.14 10.86 -9.44
C SER A 172 12.18 11.03 -8.33
N SER A 173 12.02 10.24 -7.24
CA SER A 173 12.89 10.34 -6.05
C SER A 173 14.35 10.05 -6.32
N ASP A 174 14.64 9.29 -7.39
CA ASP A 174 15.98 8.86 -7.77
C ASP A 174 16.43 9.44 -9.13
N LEU A 175 15.71 10.46 -9.64
CA LEU A 175 16.05 11.16 -10.89
C LEU A 175 17.38 11.92 -10.78
N ASP A 176 17.69 12.47 -9.61
CA ASP A 176 18.98 13.09 -9.33
C ASP A 176 20.04 12.00 -9.15
N VAL A 177 20.96 11.90 -10.10
CA VAL A 177 22.03 10.88 -10.12
C VAL A 177 23.12 11.14 -9.07
N GLU A 178 23.27 12.38 -8.59
CA GLU A 178 24.22 12.76 -7.55
C GLU A 178 23.71 12.46 -6.14
N LYS A 179 22.45 12.07 -6.01
CA LYS A 179 21.88 11.65 -4.74
C LYS A 179 22.65 10.45 -4.18
N PRO A 180 23.09 10.49 -2.90
CA PRO A 180 23.82 9.37 -2.30
C PRO A 180 23.05 8.05 -2.37
N VAL A 181 23.80 6.97 -2.50
CA VAL A 181 23.23 5.61 -2.48
C VAL A 181 22.47 5.37 -1.16
N ASN A 182 21.28 4.81 -1.28
CA ASN A 182 20.51 4.34 -0.12
C ASN A 182 20.27 2.83 -0.22
N TRP A 183 19.76 2.23 0.84
CA TRP A 183 19.56 0.78 0.94
C TRP A 183 18.62 0.21 -0.15
N LYS A 184 17.67 1.01 -0.66
CA LYS A 184 16.74 0.60 -1.73
C LYS A 184 17.43 0.39 -3.08
N ARG A 185 18.69 0.84 -3.21
CA ARG A 185 19.53 0.69 -4.40
C ARG A 185 20.46 -0.53 -4.34
N GLN A 186 20.33 -1.32 -3.28
CA GLN A 186 21.19 -2.46 -3.00
C GLN A 186 20.32 -3.72 -2.81
N ASN A 187 20.53 -4.70 -3.68
CA ASN A 187 19.77 -5.97 -3.72
C ASN A 187 19.73 -6.66 -2.34
N ARG A 188 20.87 -6.72 -1.65
CA ARG A 188 20.98 -7.31 -0.31
C ARG A 188 20.00 -6.76 0.74
N TYR A 189 19.47 -5.53 0.53
CA TYR A 189 18.57 -4.87 1.47
C TYR A 189 17.15 -4.69 0.92
N CYS A 190 17.02 -4.58 -0.41
CA CYS A 190 15.76 -4.30 -1.08
C CYS A 190 15.16 -5.54 -1.78
N GLY A 191 15.98 -6.58 -2.03
CA GLY A 191 15.62 -7.75 -2.82
C GLY A 191 15.81 -7.54 -4.32
N GLU A 192 15.91 -8.65 -5.06
CA GLU A 192 16.19 -8.67 -6.50
C GLU A 192 15.11 -7.97 -7.32
N ALA A 193 13.87 -8.03 -6.87
CA ALA A 193 12.75 -7.36 -7.54
C ALA A 193 12.82 -5.81 -7.49
N GLY A 194 13.68 -5.25 -6.63
CA GLY A 194 14.02 -3.81 -6.63
C GLY A 194 12.82 -2.88 -6.53
N VAL A 195 12.50 -2.17 -7.62
CA VAL A 195 11.37 -1.24 -7.67
C VAL A 195 10.01 -1.92 -7.49
N LEU A 196 9.87 -3.19 -7.90
CA LEU A 196 8.63 -3.96 -7.69
C LEU A 196 8.40 -4.20 -6.19
N ASN A 197 9.43 -4.53 -5.43
CA ASN A 197 9.35 -4.67 -3.97
C ASN A 197 8.97 -3.34 -3.29
N ASP A 198 9.57 -2.23 -3.75
CA ASP A 198 9.33 -0.93 -3.12
C ASP A 198 7.94 -0.34 -3.43
N LEU A 199 7.45 -0.48 -4.66
CA LEU A 199 6.28 0.22 -5.15
C LEU A 199 5.12 -0.70 -5.61
N GLY A 200 5.41 -1.97 -5.90
CA GLY A 200 4.47 -2.85 -6.58
C GLY A 200 3.23 -3.19 -5.77
N MET A 201 3.33 -3.34 -4.44
CA MET A 201 2.17 -3.61 -3.60
C MET A 201 1.06 -2.56 -3.81
N HIS A 202 1.41 -1.29 -3.94
CA HIS A 202 0.45 -0.22 -4.18
C HIS A 202 -0.28 -0.36 -5.51
N THR A 203 0.37 -0.92 -6.55
CA THR A 203 -0.25 -1.11 -7.87
C THR A 203 -1.14 -2.36 -7.93
N TRP A 204 -0.88 -3.36 -7.07
CA TRP A 204 -1.64 -4.62 -7.04
C TRP A 204 -2.81 -4.62 -6.07
N HIS A 205 -2.84 -3.75 -5.06
CA HIS A 205 -3.86 -3.78 -4.01
C HIS A 205 -5.28 -3.69 -4.56
N VAL A 206 -5.59 -2.71 -5.43
CA VAL A 206 -6.92 -2.57 -6.03
C VAL A 206 -7.24 -3.72 -6.98
N PRO A 207 -6.37 -4.09 -7.95
CA PRO A 207 -6.61 -5.25 -8.80
C PRO A 207 -6.88 -6.55 -8.05
N LEU A 208 -6.05 -6.90 -7.07
CA LEU A 208 -6.25 -8.13 -6.28
C LEU A 208 -7.55 -8.08 -5.47
N ARG A 209 -7.91 -6.91 -4.93
CA ARG A 209 -9.16 -6.72 -4.21
C ARG A 209 -10.40 -6.81 -5.11
N LEU A 210 -10.27 -6.55 -6.42
CA LEU A 210 -11.29 -6.79 -7.46
C LEU A 210 -11.31 -8.24 -7.97
N GLY A 211 -10.42 -9.10 -7.46
CA GLY A 211 -10.28 -10.48 -7.92
C GLY A 211 -9.53 -10.61 -9.27
N TRP A 212 -8.78 -9.58 -9.68
CA TRP A 212 -8.05 -9.52 -10.95
C TRP A 212 -6.61 -10.03 -10.81
N ALA A 213 -6.42 -11.17 -10.14
CA ALA A 213 -5.11 -11.80 -10.08
C ALA A 213 -4.61 -12.13 -11.50
N PRO A 214 -3.34 -11.83 -11.84
CA PRO A 214 -2.81 -12.16 -13.16
C PRO A 214 -2.61 -13.67 -13.31
N GLU A 215 -2.89 -14.16 -14.53
CA GLU A 215 -2.64 -15.54 -14.94
C GLU A 215 -1.30 -15.71 -15.68
N ARG A 216 -0.81 -14.62 -16.28
CA ARG A 216 0.38 -14.58 -17.11
C ARG A 216 0.98 -13.18 -17.12
N VAL A 217 2.31 -13.08 -17.06
CA VAL A 217 3.05 -11.81 -16.97
C VAL A 217 4.14 -11.74 -18.03
N TYR A 218 4.25 -10.59 -18.71
CA TYR A 218 5.40 -10.17 -19.48
C TYR A 218 6.02 -8.94 -18.81
N GLY A 219 7.27 -9.06 -18.35
CA GLY A 219 7.97 -8.02 -17.60
C GLY A 219 9.04 -7.32 -18.43
N VAL A 220 9.05 -5.99 -18.40
CA VAL A 220 10.14 -5.16 -18.89
C VAL A 220 10.69 -4.36 -17.72
N LEU A 221 11.91 -4.68 -17.31
CA LEU A 221 12.61 -4.01 -16.22
C LEU A 221 13.75 -3.17 -16.79
N GLN A 222 14.04 -2.06 -16.14
CA GLN A 222 15.07 -1.13 -16.59
C GLN A 222 15.97 -0.73 -15.43
N ASP A 223 17.26 -0.78 -15.67
CA ASP A 223 18.32 -0.28 -14.83
C ASP A 223 18.92 0.98 -15.51
N VAL A 224 18.64 2.15 -14.96
CA VAL A 224 19.05 3.46 -15.55
C VAL A 224 20.27 3.99 -14.84
N VAL A 225 20.33 3.88 -13.51
CA VAL A 225 21.41 4.44 -12.68
C VAL A 225 22.12 3.32 -11.95
N THR A 226 23.20 2.83 -12.55
CA THR A 226 23.97 1.67 -12.08
C THR A 226 24.96 1.97 -10.96
N GLN A 227 25.24 3.26 -10.68
CA GLN A 227 26.15 3.69 -9.61
C GLN A 227 25.68 5.00 -8.99
N ARG A 228 25.96 5.19 -7.69
CA ARG A 228 25.69 6.44 -6.95
C ARG A 228 26.82 6.75 -5.98
N PRO A 229 27.01 8.03 -5.60
CA PRO A 229 27.95 8.39 -4.55
C PRO A 229 27.65 7.67 -3.24
N GLY A 230 28.67 7.07 -2.64
CA GLY A 230 28.66 6.57 -1.26
C GLY A 230 28.89 7.69 -0.25
N PRO A 231 28.91 7.38 1.07
CA PRO A 231 29.13 8.37 2.12
C PRO A 231 30.48 9.11 2.05
N ASP A 232 31.48 8.48 1.46
CA ASP A 232 32.84 9.01 1.25
C ASP A 232 33.04 9.64 -0.14
N GLY A 233 31.97 9.69 -0.97
CA GLY A 233 32.00 10.19 -2.32
C GLY A 233 32.48 9.18 -3.38
N THR A 234 32.92 7.98 -2.99
CA THR A 234 33.22 6.91 -3.96
C THR A 234 31.93 6.39 -4.61
N LEU A 235 32.03 5.95 -5.87
CA LEU A 235 30.89 5.37 -6.57
C LEU A 235 30.61 3.96 -6.05
N VAL A 236 29.38 3.74 -5.60
CA VAL A 236 28.85 2.46 -5.12
C VAL A 236 27.89 1.88 -6.16
N PRO A 237 27.99 0.60 -6.52
CA PRO A 237 27.05 -0.04 -7.42
C PRO A 237 25.61 0.03 -6.90
N CYS A 238 24.68 0.29 -7.83
CA CYS A 238 23.24 0.12 -7.65
C CYS A 238 22.86 -1.15 -8.43
N ASP A 239 22.41 -2.17 -7.74
CA ASP A 239 22.15 -3.49 -8.32
C ASP A 239 20.67 -3.88 -8.26
N THR A 240 19.77 -2.86 -8.10
CA THR A 240 18.32 -3.03 -8.13
C THR A 240 17.70 -2.31 -9.33
N TRP A 241 16.58 -2.81 -9.81
CA TRP A 241 15.84 -2.20 -10.91
C TRP A 241 15.28 -0.82 -10.53
N ASP A 242 15.37 0.13 -11.47
CA ASP A 242 14.83 1.49 -11.34
C ASP A 242 13.37 1.57 -11.73
N ASN A 243 13.02 0.95 -12.84
CA ASN A 243 11.71 0.99 -13.46
C ASN A 243 11.26 -0.41 -13.85
N ALA A 244 9.97 -0.68 -13.76
CA ALA A 244 9.36 -1.91 -14.26
C ALA A 244 7.99 -1.62 -14.88
N VAL A 245 7.71 -2.27 -16.00
CA VAL A 245 6.41 -2.33 -16.65
C VAL A 245 6.03 -3.78 -16.81
N LEU A 246 4.87 -4.16 -16.28
CA LEU A 246 4.35 -5.52 -16.39
C LEU A 246 3.07 -5.49 -17.23
N HIS A 247 3.06 -6.25 -18.31
CA HIS A 247 1.86 -6.55 -19.08
C HIS A 247 1.36 -7.93 -18.67
N SER A 248 0.17 -7.99 -18.12
CA SER A 248 -0.40 -9.24 -17.62
C SER A 248 -1.77 -9.51 -18.21
N TRP A 249 -2.16 -10.78 -18.18
CA TRP A 249 -3.51 -11.21 -18.45
C TRP A 249 -4.20 -11.51 -17.13
N SER A 250 -5.31 -10.83 -16.87
CA SER A 250 -6.20 -11.09 -15.75
C SER A 250 -7.58 -11.51 -16.25
N ARG A 251 -8.45 -11.93 -15.33
CA ARG A 251 -9.80 -12.39 -15.67
C ARG A 251 -10.85 -11.71 -14.80
N HIS A 252 -11.98 -11.36 -15.38
CA HIS A 252 -13.16 -10.89 -14.66
C HIS A 252 -14.41 -11.52 -15.28
N GLU A 253 -15.25 -12.15 -14.46
CA GLU A 253 -16.49 -12.83 -14.91
C GLU A 253 -16.29 -13.76 -16.11
N GLY A 254 -15.17 -14.49 -16.13
CA GLY A 254 -14.82 -15.43 -17.19
C GLY A 254 -14.13 -14.80 -18.43
N VAL A 255 -14.14 -13.49 -18.57
CA VAL A 255 -13.49 -12.79 -19.70
C VAL A 255 -12.06 -12.38 -19.33
N ARG A 256 -11.09 -12.71 -20.21
CA ARG A 256 -9.70 -12.27 -20.06
C ARG A 256 -9.53 -10.85 -20.57
N PHE A 257 -8.75 -10.07 -19.87
CA PHE A 257 -8.40 -8.71 -20.27
C PHE A 257 -6.94 -8.39 -19.91
N PRO A 258 -6.28 -7.46 -20.61
CA PRO A 258 -4.94 -7.01 -20.29
C PRO A 258 -4.98 -6.08 -19.07
N LEU A 259 -4.06 -6.33 -18.12
CA LEU A 259 -3.78 -5.47 -16.98
C LEU A 259 -2.32 -5.04 -17.04
N THR A 260 -2.08 -3.74 -17.16
CA THR A 260 -0.73 -3.17 -17.15
C THR A 260 -0.44 -2.55 -15.78
N THR A 261 0.69 -2.92 -15.17
CA THR A 261 1.19 -2.25 -13.96
C THR A 261 2.54 -1.61 -14.21
N GLU A 262 2.73 -0.40 -13.66
CA GLU A 262 3.98 0.35 -13.79
C GLU A 262 4.50 0.80 -12.43
N THR A 263 5.77 0.52 -12.17
CA THR A 263 6.48 1.01 -10.99
C THR A 263 7.78 1.67 -11.40
N LYS A 264 7.98 2.93 -11.05
CA LYS A 264 9.17 3.69 -11.46
C LYS A 264 9.69 4.55 -10.33
N ARG A 265 11.00 4.51 -10.07
CA ARG A 265 11.73 5.45 -9.21
C ARG A 265 12.32 6.61 -9.99
N ILE A 266 12.48 6.43 -11.31
CA ILE A 266 12.98 7.41 -12.26
C ILE A 266 11.89 7.68 -13.30
N ALA A 267 10.85 8.43 -12.88
CA ALA A 267 9.75 8.84 -13.74
C ALA A 267 9.74 10.37 -13.86
N SER A 268 10.28 10.91 -14.95
CA SER A 268 10.35 12.35 -15.19
C SER A 268 8.95 12.98 -15.18
N GLY A 269 8.78 14.06 -14.41
CA GLY A 269 7.49 14.76 -14.26
C GLY A 269 6.53 14.15 -13.23
N GLU A 270 6.91 13.04 -12.58
CA GLU A 270 6.12 12.34 -11.57
C GLU A 270 6.81 12.35 -10.20
N LYS A 271 6.19 12.94 -9.17
CA LYS A 271 6.83 12.98 -7.83
C LYS A 271 6.41 11.83 -6.92
N ASN A 272 5.11 11.59 -6.81
CA ASN A 272 4.51 10.55 -6.00
C ASN A 272 3.11 10.27 -6.56
N THR A 273 3.07 9.80 -7.80
CA THR A 273 1.81 9.64 -8.54
C THR A 273 1.39 8.18 -8.54
N TRP A 274 0.32 7.90 -7.82
CA TRP A 274 -0.41 6.64 -7.97
C TRP A 274 -1.63 6.87 -8.85
N SER A 275 -1.92 5.92 -9.74
CA SER A 275 -3.09 5.98 -10.62
C SER A 275 -3.69 4.60 -10.83
N PHE A 276 -4.99 4.60 -11.09
CA PHE A 276 -5.77 3.42 -11.46
C PHE A 276 -6.74 3.78 -12.57
N GLU A 277 -6.81 2.94 -13.59
CA GLU A 277 -7.73 3.05 -14.72
C GLU A 277 -8.34 1.69 -15.04
N ALA A 278 -9.63 1.66 -15.33
CA ALA A 278 -10.32 0.49 -15.85
C ALA A 278 -11.36 0.95 -16.90
N VAL A 279 -11.43 0.24 -18.02
CA VAL A 279 -12.36 0.50 -19.11
C VAL A 279 -13.09 -0.79 -19.46
N GLY A 280 -14.39 -0.69 -19.61
CA GLY A 280 -15.26 -1.76 -20.05
C GLY A 280 -16.14 -1.35 -21.23
N LEU A 281 -17.04 -2.25 -21.64
CA LEU A 281 -17.94 -2.01 -22.77
C LEU A 281 -18.98 -0.91 -22.49
N ASP A 282 -19.41 -0.76 -21.23
CA ASP A 282 -20.47 0.15 -20.85
C ASP A 282 -19.95 1.43 -20.18
N GLY A 283 -18.68 1.47 -19.79
CA GLY A 283 -18.11 2.63 -19.13
C GLY A 283 -16.64 2.46 -18.78
N GLY A 284 -16.09 3.46 -18.06
CA GLY A 284 -14.72 3.44 -17.58
C GLY A 284 -14.49 4.43 -16.46
N VAL A 285 -13.38 4.28 -15.76
CA VAL A 285 -12.97 5.18 -14.69
C VAL A 285 -11.46 5.38 -14.70
N ARG A 286 -11.02 6.60 -14.43
CA ARG A 286 -9.62 6.98 -14.19
C ARG A 286 -9.50 7.76 -12.90
N PHE A 287 -8.50 7.44 -12.14
CA PHE A 287 -8.10 8.18 -10.95
C PHE A 287 -6.59 8.41 -10.94
N SER A 288 -6.17 9.56 -10.41
CA SER A 288 -4.77 9.85 -10.13
C SER A 288 -4.63 10.71 -8.87
N THR A 289 -3.64 10.39 -8.03
CA THR A 289 -3.31 11.20 -6.84
C THR A 289 -2.86 12.63 -7.15
N LYS A 290 -2.64 12.97 -8.43
CA LYS A 290 -2.47 14.38 -8.87
C LYS A 290 -3.73 15.22 -8.64
N ASN A 291 -4.90 14.56 -8.63
CA ASN A 291 -6.19 15.19 -8.37
C ASN A 291 -7.00 14.33 -7.37
N PRO A 292 -6.66 14.35 -6.09
CA PRO A 292 -7.08 13.33 -5.12
C PRO A 292 -8.60 13.24 -4.89
N LYS A 293 -9.36 14.31 -5.17
CA LYS A 293 -10.83 14.35 -5.06
C LYS A 293 -11.56 14.15 -6.38
N ARG A 294 -10.85 13.99 -7.49
CA ARG A 294 -11.45 13.94 -8.82
C ARG A 294 -11.23 12.61 -9.47
N VAL A 295 -12.26 12.16 -10.19
CA VAL A 295 -12.21 11.02 -11.07
C VAL A 295 -12.68 11.43 -12.47
N GLU A 296 -12.20 10.74 -13.48
CA GLU A 296 -12.77 10.81 -14.82
C GLU A 296 -13.60 9.56 -15.04
N VAL A 297 -14.84 9.75 -15.50
CA VAL A 297 -15.77 8.65 -15.80
C VAL A 297 -16.06 8.66 -17.28
N PHE A 298 -15.89 7.53 -17.92
CA PHE A 298 -16.26 7.31 -19.30
C PHE A 298 -17.70 6.79 -19.38
N THR A 299 -18.49 7.36 -20.24
CA THR A 299 -19.86 6.92 -20.48
C THR A 299 -20.12 6.68 -21.96
N VAL A 300 -20.92 5.66 -22.24
CA VAL A 300 -21.43 5.32 -23.59
C VAL A 300 -22.93 5.59 -23.57
N THR A 301 -23.38 6.57 -24.36
CA THR A 301 -24.79 6.97 -24.42
C THR A 301 -25.37 6.66 -25.80
N PRO A 302 -26.37 5.79 -25.90
CA PRO A 302 -27.09 5.57 -27.17
C PRO A 302 -27.80 6.86 -27.61
N VAL A 303 -27.60 7.23 -28.90
CA VAL A 303 -28.26 8.40 -29.49
C VAL A 303 -29.08 7.94 -30.71
N ALA A 304 -30.40 8.17 -30.67
CA ALA A 304 -31.31 7.70 -31.70
C ALA A 304 -30.95 8.28 -33.07
N GLY A 305 -30.76 7.38 -34.05
CA GLY A 305 -30.43 7.73 -35.44
C GLY A 305 -28.94 8.10 -35.68
N ILE A 306 -28.10 8.13 -34.65
CA ILE A 306 -26.68 8.49 -34.76
C ILE A 306 -25.78 7.33 -34.32
N GLY A 307 -26.22 6.50 -33.40
CA GLY A 307 -25.43 5.40 -32.82
C GLY A 307 -25.12 5.63 -31.33
N THR A 308 -23.84 5.72 -30.95
CA THR A 308 -23.42 5.97 -29.59
C THR A 308 -22.54 7.22 -29.49
N GLU A 309 -22.76 8.04 -28.48
CA GLU A 309 -21.85 9.08 -28.06
C GLU A 309 -20.96 8.57 -26.92
N GLN A 310 -19.69 8.98 -26.93
CA GLN A 310 -18.70 8.59 -25.96
C GLN A 310 -18.06 9.85 -25.35
N ALA A 311 -18.02 9.92 -24.03
CA ALA A 311 -17.47 11.08 -23.34
C ALA A 311 -16.75 10.70 -22.04
N TRP A 312 -15.60 11.33 -21.80
CA TRP A 312 -14.98 11.39 -20.49
C TRP A 312 -15.48 12.64 -19.76
N GLN A 313 -15.99 12.46 -18.56
CA GLN A 313 -16.47 13.53 -17.69
C GLN A 313 -15.63 13.52 -16.43
N GLN A 314 -15.20 14.71 -15.98
CA GLN A 314 -14.52 14.86 -14.72
C GLN A 314 -15.54 15.12 -13.60
N LEU A 315 -15.50 14.30 -12.55
CA LEU A 315 -16.34 14.44 -11.37
C LEU A 315 -15.48 14.84 -10.17
N ASP A 316 -15.92 15.85 -9.42
CA ASP A 316 -15.39 16.10 -8.09
C ASP A 316 -16.17 15.25 -7.10
N VAL A 317 -15.53 14.25 -6.53
CA VAL A 317 -16.16 13.28 -5.61
C VAL A 317 -15.99 13.69 -4.14
N GLY A 318 -15.39 14.86 -3.92
CA GLY A 318 -15.10 15.37 -2.59
C GLY A 318 -14.17 14.46 -1.78
N SER A 319 -14.23 14.48 -0.47
CA SER A 319 -13.48 13.57 0.39
C SER A 319 -14.34 12.35 0.77
N ARG A 320 -14.51 11.43 -0.17
CA ARG A 320 -15.18 10.15 0.08
C ARG A 320 -14.21 9.20 0.77
N SER A 321 -14.09 9.35 2.07
CA SER A 321 -13.15 8.58 2.89
C SER A 321 -13.76 7.26 3.35
N VAL A 322 -12.90 6.25 3.62
CA VAL A 322 -13.30 4.99 4.25
C VAL A 322 -13.97 5.26 5.60
N TRP A 323 -13.45 6.22 6.35
CA TRP A 323 -14.05 6.70 7.59
C TRP A 323 -14.33 8.20 7.52
N PRO A 324 -15.52 8.67 7.97
CA PRO A 324 -15.86 10.10 7.91
C PRO A 324 -14.94 10.92 8.83
N THR A 325 -14.66 12.15 8.42
CA THR A 325 -13.82 13.10 9.15
C THR A 325 -14.58 14.37 9.51
N VAL A 326 -14.12 15.09 10.55
CA VAL A 326 -14.72 16.37 11.00
C VAL A 326 -14.68 17.45 9.93
N THR A 327 -13.72 17.40 9.01
CA THR A 327 -13.64 18.33 7.88
C THR A 327 -14.61 18.01 6.76
N GLY A 328 -15.12 16.77 6.71
CA GLY A 328 -16.06 16.33 5.68
C GLY A 328 -15.48 16.39 4.26
N GLY A 329 -16.36 16.48 3.25
CA GLY A 329 -16.01 16.40 1.83
C GLY A 329 -15.58 17.71 1.18
N ILE A 330 -15.52 18.83 1.89
CA ILE A 330 -15.32 20.17 1.31
C ILE A 330 -13.83 20.46 1.07
N PHE A 331 -12.96 20.00 1.99
CA PHE A 331 -11.53 20.36 1.99
C PHE A 331 -10.67 19.35 1.25
N GLU A 332 -9.43 19.75 0.97
CA GLU A 332 -8.43 18.93 0.28
C GLU A 332 -7.99 17.75 1.12
N THR A 333 -7.54 16.69 0.43
CA THR A 333 -7.01 15.45 1.01
C THR A 333 -5.59 15.23 0.49
N GLY A 334 -4.70 14.80 1.37
CA GLY A 334 -3.31 14.52 1.06
C GLY A 334 -2.83 13.15 1.50
N PHE A 335 -1.52 12.92 1.36
CA PHE A 335 -0.85 11.65 1.71
C PHE A 335 -1.07 11.26 3.18
N SER A 336 -0.89 12.19 4.12
CA SER A 336 -1.10 11.90 5.55
C SER A 336 -2.55 11.57 5.90
N ASP A 337 -3.53 12.03 5.10
CA ASP A 337 -4.94 11.66 5.26
C ASP A 337 -5.18 10.22 4.78
N SER A 338 -4.56 9.80 3.67
CA SER A 338 -4.67 8.42 3.20
C SER A 338 -4.06 7.43 4.19
N ILE A 339 -2.96 7.79 4.87
CA ILE A 339 -2.38 7.00 5.97
C ILE A 339 -3.36 6.90 7.15
N LEU A 340 -3.98 8.00 7.56
CA LEU A 340 -4.98 8.00 8.62
C LEU A 340 -6.17 7.08 8.26
N GLN A 341 -6.65 7.14 7.03
CA GLN A 341 -7.75 6.30 6.54
C GLN A 341 -7.38 4.82 6.46
N MET A 342 -6.17 4.49 6.00
CA MET A 342 -5.64 3.12 6.00
C MET A 342 -5.58 2.57 7.44
N TRP A 343 -5.07 3.36 8.36
CA TRP A 343 -4.94 2.99 9.77
C TRP A 343 -6.32 2.81 10.43
N ALA A 344 -7.29 3.67 10.10
CA ALA A 344 -8.68 3.54 10.53
C ALA A 344 -9.31 2.23 10.00
N ALA A 345 -9.10 1.93 8.73
CA ALA A 345 -9.58 0.68 8.12
C ALA A 345 -8.95 -0.55 8.79
N PHE A 346 -7.63 -0.55 9.01
CA PHE A 346 -6.92 -1.63 9.69
C PHE A 346 -7.49 -1.94 11.08
N LEU A 347 -7.67 -0.91 11.92
CA LEU A 347 -8.19 -1.10 13.27
C LEU A 347 -9.67 -1.52 13.28
N ALA A 348 -10.47 -0.99 12.36
CA ALA A 348 -11.85 -1.43 12.21
C ALA A 348 -11.94 -2.88 11.72
N GLU A 349 -11.05 -3.29 10.78
CA GLU A 349 -10.98 -4.66 10.26
C GLU A 349 -10.55 -5.65 11.36
N ARG A 350 -9.54 -5.29 12.16
CA ARG A 350 -9.09 -6.08 13.32
C ARG A 350 -10.25 -6.39 14.30
N GLU A 351 -11.14 -5.44 14.50
CA GLU A 351 -12.27 -5.59 15.41
C GLU A 351 -13.54 -6.16 14.74
N GLY A 352 -13.47 -6.55 13.45
CA GLY A 352 -14.63 -7.04 12.71
C GLY A 352 -15.68 -5.95 12.41
N LEU A 353 -15.31 -4.68 12.46
CA LEU A 353 -16.20 -3.51 12.33
C LEU A 353 -16.04 -2.75 11.01
N LEU A 354 -15.21 -3.27 10.09
CA LEU A 354 -14.97 -2.62 8.79
C LEU A 354 -16.24 -2.63 7.91
N GLY A 355 -17.02 -3.71 7.94
CA GLY A 355 -18.18 -3.92 7.06
C GLY A 355 -17.73 -4.05 5.60
N GLU A 356 -18.50 -3.45 4.68
CA GLU A 356 -18.24 -3.48 3.24
C GLU A 356 -17.20 -2.46 2.75
N ARG A 357 -16.56 -1.73 3.67
CA ARG A 357 -15.55 -0.73 3.32
C ARG A 357 -14.28 -1.39 2.79
N PHE A 358 -13.52 -0.61 2.02
CA PHE A 358 -12.21 -1.04 1.54
C PHE A 358 -11.24 -1.29 2.70
N GLY A 359 -10.63 -2.48 2.74
CA GLY A 359 -9.72 -2.89 3.80
C GLY A 359 -8.26 -2.83 3.39
N THR A 360 -7.38 -3.11 4.34
CA THR A 360 -5.93 -3.21 4.15
C THR A 360 -5.52 -4.50 3.42
N VAL A 361 -4.31 -4.56 2.86
CA VAL A 361 -3.84 -5.73 2.08
C VAL A 361 -3.79 -6.96 2.96
N ARG A 362 -4.37 -8.05 2.51
CA ARG A 362 -4.35 -9.34 3.20
C ARG A 362 -2.99 -10.04 3.02
N PRO A 363 -2.57 -10.89 3.98
CA PRO A 363 -1.31 -11.63 3.84
C PRO A 363 -1.20 -12.42 2.53
N GLU A 364 -2.29 -13.05 2.10
CA GLU A 364 -2.34 -13.84 0.86
C GLU A 364 -2.17 -12.96 -0.39
N GLU A 365 -2.78 -11.78 -0.41
CA GLU A 365 -2.62 -10.79 -1.48
C GLU A 365 -1.18 -10.29 -1.52
N ALA A 366 -0.61 -10.01 -0.35
CA ALA A 366 0.76 -9.53 -0.21
C ALA A 366 1.79 -10.60 -0.62
N ALA A 367 1.64 -11.83 -0.18
CA ALA A 367 2.51 -12.95 -0.58
C ALA A 367 2.39 -13.24 -2.08
N PHE A 368 1.19 -13.17 -2.66
CA PHE A 368 0.98 -13.40 -4.09
C PHE A 368 1.74 -12.41 -4.97
N THR A 369 1.96 -11.17 -4.51
CA THR A 369 2.74 -10.21 -5.31
C THR A 369 4.18 -10.66 -5.54
N HIS A 370 4.79 -11.41 -4.63
CA HIS A 370 6.12 -11.98 -4.85
C HIS A 370 6.13 -13.03 -5.97
N THR A 371 5.06 -13.83 -6.10
CA THR A 371 4.90 -14.74 -7.24
C THR A 371 4.87 -13.96 -8.57
N VAL A 372 4.16 -12.83 -8.58
CA VAL A 372 4.11 -11.94 -9.76
C VAL A 372 5.50 -11.35 -10.06
N TYR A 373 6.25 -10.92 -9.03
CA TYR A 373 7.58 -10.32 -9.21
C TYR A 373 8.61 -11.34 -9.70
N ASP A 374 8.59 -12.55 -9.17
CA ASP A 374 9.45 -13.64 -9.64
C ASP A 374 9.15 -14.02 -11.10
N ALA A 375 7.86 -14.04 -11.48
CA ALA A 375 7.48 -14.26 -12.87
C ALA A 375 7.94 -13.11 -13.78
N ALA A 376 7.87 -11.85 -13.29
CA ALA A 376 8.33 -10.68 -14.02
C ALA A 376 9.85 -10.69 -14.23
N LEU A 377 10.65 -11.07 -13.22
CA LEU A 377 12.09 -11.23 -13.32
C LEU A 377 12.46 -12.31 -14.33
N ARG A 378 11.82 -13.49 -14.26
CA ARG A 378 12.02 -14.58 -15.23
C ARG A 378 11.63 -14.17 -16.65
N SER A 379 10.49 -13.46 -16.78
CA SER A 379 10.03 -12.95 -18.06
C SER A 379 11.02 -11.97 -18.68
N HIS A 380 11.54 -11.04 -17.89
CA HIS A 380 12.54 -10.07 -18.33
C HIS A 380 13.82 -10.79 -18.79
N ALA A 381 14.32 -11.75 -18.01
CA ALA A 381 15.56 -12.50 -18.31
C ALA A 381 15.43 -13.34 -19.58
N THR A 382 14.26 -13.91 -19.86
CA THR A 382 14.04 -14.80 -21.02
C THR A 382 13.46 -14.08 -22.24
N GLY A 383 12.96 -12.87 -22.10
CA GLY A 383 12.23 -12.14 -23.15
C GLY A 383 10.87 -12.78 -23.53
N THR A 384 10.33 -13.64 -22.65
CA THR A 384 9.06 -14.36 -22.90
C THR A 384 8.07 -14.16 -21.76
N ALA A 385 6.78 -14.27 -22.04
CA ALA A 385 5.77 -14.23 -21.00
C ALA A 385 5.78 -15.51 -20.14
N VAL A 386 5.53 -15.37 -18.84
CA VAL A 386 5.54 -16.45 -17.84
C VAL A 386 4.15 -16.63 -17.26
N ASP A 387 3.68 -17.87 -17.20
CA ASP A 387 2.43 -18.24 -16.52
C ASP A 387 2.65 -18.29 -14.99
N LEU A 388 1.60 -17.94 -14.22
CA LEU A 388 1.56 -17.87 -12.75
C LEU A 388 0.83 -19.07 -12.16
#